data_89161276409393dcf9cbc3fa25fbadf8
#
_entry.id   89161276409393dcf9cbc3fa25fbadf8
#
_cell.length_a   1.000
_cell.length_b   1.000
_cell.length_c   1.000
_cell.angle_alpha   90.00
_cell.angle_beta   90.00
_cell.angle_gamma   90.00
#
_symmetry.space_group_name_H-M   'P 1'
#
loop_
_entity.id
_entity.type
_entity.pdbx_description
1 polymer ?
#
loop_
_entity_poly.entity_id
_entity_poly.type
_entity_poly.pdbx_seq_one_letter_code
_entity_poly.pdbx_strand_id
1 'polypeptide(L)'
;MYCYIYVYIVIIVILLTTIETFSQYNLKLFNKSNSIYYFLLGALGYVIISAILSYLFGFEKMGIVNNMWNVCSSMSIVIVGYLFFKEKLSTVQLIGVILGILGVALMGIDGYMNHL
;
A
#
# COMPACT_ATOMS: atom_id res chain seq x y z
N MET A 1 4.07 25.28 4.62
CA MET A 1 2.72 24.82 4.26
C MET A 1 2.75 23.53 3.43
N TYR A 2 3.51 23.49 2.35
CA TYR A 2 3.60 22.27 1.52
C TYR A 2 4.19 21.08 2.26
N CYS A 3 5.12 21.31 3.20
CA CYS A 3 5.68 20.26 4.04
C CYS A 3 4.61 19.52 4.84
N TYR A 4 3.65 20.25 5.40
CA TYR A 4 2.56 19.66 6.17
C TYR A 4 1.65 18.80 5.29
N ILE A 5 1.35 19.28 4.07
CA ILE A 5 0.53 18.53 3.14
C ILE A 5 1.23 17.22 2.75
N TYR A 6 2.53 17.27 2.49
CA TYR A 6 3.30 16.08 2.14
C TYR A 6 3.33 15.06 3.27
N VAL A 7 3.60 15.53 4.50
CA VAL A 7 3.59 14.66 5.68
C VAL A 7 2.21 14.03 5.88
N TYR A 8 1.16 14.82 5.69
CA TYR A 8 -0.21 14.34 5.80
C TYR A 8 -0.49 13.22 4.79
N ILE A 9 -0.06 13.41 3.54
CA ILE A 9 -0.23 12.40 2.49
C ILE A 9 0.52 11.12 2.85
N VAL A 10 1.74 11.23 3.37
CA VAL A 10 2.53 10.05 3.77
C VAL A 10 1.82 9.30 4.89
N ILE A 11 1.28 10.00 5.88
CA ILE A 11 0.54 9.37 6.97
C ILE A 11 -0.66 8.60 6.45
N ILE A 12 -1.41 9.20 5.52
CA ILE A 12 -2.58 8.53 4.95
C ILE A 12 -2.18 7.35 4.08
N VAL A 13 -1.05 7.43 3.35
CA VAL A 13 -0.53 6.30 2.59
C VAL A 13 -0.17 5.13 3.52
N ILE A 14 0.40 5.42 4.68
CA ILE A 14 0.68 4.39 5.68
C ILE A 14 -0.63 3.76 6.18
N LEU A 15 -1.66 4.56 6.40
CA LEU A 15 -2.98 4.05 6.78
C LEU A 15 -3.57 3.16 5.69
N LEU A 16 -3.49 3.59 4.43
CA LEU A 16 -3.93 2.78 3.28
C LEU A 16 -3.20 1.45 3.23
N THR A 17 -1.89 1.48 3.42
CA THR A 17 -1.04 0.28 3.43
C THR A 17 -1.50 -0.69 4.51
N THR A 18 -1.77 -0.18 5.70
CA THR A 18 -2.23 -1.01 6.82
C THR A 18 -3.57 -1.66 6.51
N ILE A 19 -4.51 -0.89 5.99
CA ILE A 19 -5.85 -1.41 5.65
C ILE A 19 -5.75 -2.44 4.54
N GLU A 20 -4.96 -2.17 3.50
CA GLU A 20 -4.82 -3.12 2.40
C GLU A 20 -4.15 -4.42 2.85
N THR A 21 -3.13 -4.33 3.68
CA THR A 21 -2.46 -5.52 4.20
C THR A 21 -3.43 -6.38 5.00
N PHE A 22 -4.24 -5.75 5.85
CA PHE A 22 -5.28 -6.44 6.59
C PHE A 22 -6.31 -7.08 5.65
N SER A 23 -6.72 -6.35 4.62
CA SER A 23 -7.69 -6.86 3.65
C SER A 23 -7.15 -8.08 2.91
N GLN A 24 -5.90 -8.00 2.43
CA GLN A 24 -5.29 -9.12 1.71
C GLN A 24 -5.04 -10.31 2.62
N TYR A 25 -4.70 -10.07 3.88
CA TYR A 25 -4.57 -11.15 4.86
C TYR A 25 -5.89 -11.92 4.99
N ASN A 26 -7.01 -11.22 5.11
CA ASN A 26 -8.31 -11.87 5.21
C ASN A 26 -8.69 -12.60 3.92
N LEU A 27 -8.36 -12.03 2.75
CA LEU A 27 -8.62 -12.71 1.48
C LEU A 27 -7.81 -14.00 1.36
N LYS A 28 -6.57 -14.00 1.85
CA LYS A 28 -5.76 -15.21 1.89
C LYS A 28 -6.37 -16.26 2.82
N LEU A 29 -6.86 -15.85 3.98
CA LEU A 29 -7.56 -16.74 4.89
C LEU A 29 -8.83 -17.30 4.28
N PHE A 30 -9.57 -16.51 3.50
CA PHE A 30 -10.74 -17.01 2.78
C PHE A 30 -10.35 -18.12 1.80
N ASN A 31 -9.25 -17.92 1.07
CA ASN A 31 -8.78 -18.94 0.14
C ASN A 31 -8.46 -20.25 0.84
N LYS A 32 -7.94 -20.19 2.06
CA LYS A 32 -7.57 -21.38 2.83
C LYS A 32 -8.75 -22.05 3.52
N SER A 33 -9.68 -21.26 4.07
CA SER A 33 -10.77 -21.76 4.93
C SER A 33 -12.12 -21.82 4.24
N ASN A 34 -12.29 -21.09 3.12
CA ASN A 34 -13.56 -20.92 2.40
C ASN A 34 -14.67 -20.31 3.26
N SER A 35 -14.32 -19.61 4.36
CA SER A 35 -15.29 -18.91 5.18
C SER A 35 -15.61 -17.56 4.58
N ILE A 36 -16.88 -17.33 4.21
CA ILE A 36 -17.32 -16.08 3.61
C ILE A 36 -17.02 -14.85 4.50
N TYR A 37 -16.84 -15.07 5.78
CA TYR A 37 -16.54 -14.02 6.74
C TYR A 37 -15.26 -13.29 6.37
N TYR A 38 -14.22 -14.04 6.02
CA TYR A 38 -12.93 -13.47 5.63
C TYR A 38 -13.02 -12.69 4.32
N PHE A 39 -13.81 -13.18 3.38
CA PHE A 39 -14.03 -12.45 2.13
C PHE A 39 -14.71 -11.11 2.38
N LEU A 40 -15.72 -11.08 3.24
CA LEU A 40 -16.44 -9.85 3.56
C LEU A 40 -15.55 -8.83 4.25
N LEU A 41 -14.67 -9.28 5.15
CA LEU A 41 -13.71 -8.39 5.80
C LEU A 41 -12.73 -7.80 4.80
N GLY A 42 -12.22 -8.61 3.88
CA GLY A 42 -11.33 -8.13 2.84
C GLY A 42 -12.02 -7.12 1.94
N ALA A 43 -13.23 -7.42 1.51
CA ALA A 43 -14.00 -6.52 0.64
C ALA A 43 -14.30 -5.19 1.33
N LEU A 44 -14.65 -5.23 2.61
CA LEU A 44 -14.91 -4.01 3.38
C LEU A 44 -13.66 -3.13 3.44
N GLY A 45 -12.50 -3.74 3.65
CA GLY A 45 -11.23 -3.00 3.65
C GLY A 45 -11.00 -2.27 2.34
N TYR A 46 -11.26 -2.90 1.21
CA TYR A 46 -11.09 -2.24 -0.10
C TYR A 46 -12.12 -1.14 -0.33
N VAL A 47 -13.34 -1.27 0.20
CA VAL A 47 -14.32 -0.17 0.13
C VAL A 47 -13.80 1.04 0.90
N ILE A 48 -13.23 0.83 2.08
CA ILE A 48 -12.65 1.91 2.89
C ILE A 48 -11.47 2.54 2.14
N ILE A 49 -10.62 1.74 1.52
CA ILE A 49 -9.49 2.22 0.71
C ILE A 49 -9.99 3.13 -0.41
N SER A 50 -11.06 2.73 -1.10
CA SER A 50 -11.63 3.54 -2.18
C SER A 50 -12.04 4.92 -1.70
N ALA A 51 -12.66 4.99 -0.53
CA ALA A 51 -13.08 6.27 0.05
C ALA A 51 -11.87 7.15 0.39
N ILE A 52 -10.83 6.56 0.98
CA ILE A 52 -9.62 7.29 1.36
C ILE A 52 -8.87 7.77 0.12
N LEU A 53 -8.75 6.94 -0.91
CA LEU A 53 -8.10 7.32 -2.17
C LEU A 53 -8.82 8.47 -2.84
N SER A 54 -10.14 8.42 -2.87
CA SER A 54 -10.95 9.49 -3.43
C SER A 54 -10.65 10.83 -2.74
N TYR A 55 -10.49 10.80 -1.44
CA TYR A 55 -10.12 11.98 -0.64
C TYR A 55 -8.70 12.46 -1.00
N LEU A 56 -7.74 11.54 -1.08
CA LEU A 56 -6.35 11.89 -1.36
C LEU A 56 -6.15 12.49 -2.75
N PHE A 57 -6.92 12.06 -3.73
CA PHE A 57 -6.79 12.57 -5.09
C PHE A 57 -7.15 14.05 -5.20
N GLY A 58 -7.74 14.64 -4.18
CA GLY A 58 -7.95 16.08 -4.11
C GLY A 58 -6.69 16.86 -3.73
N PHE A 59 -5.66 16.20 -3.21
CA PHE A 59 -4.45 16.83 -2.71
C PHE A 59 -3.21 16.54 -3.56
N GLU A 60 -3.18 15.41 -4.26
CA GLU A 60 -2.00 14.99 -4.99
C GLU A 60 -2.40 14.28 -6.28
N LYS A 61 -1.46 14.20 -7.21
CA LYS A 61 -1.68 13.50 -8.47
C LYS A 61 -1.98 12.03 -8.23
N MET A 62 -2.94 11.52 -8.98
CA MET A 62 -3.38 10.13 -8.86
C MET A 62 -2.24 9.14 -9.05
N GLY A 63 -1.38 9.37 -10.04
CA GLY A 63 -0.26 8.45 -10.30
C GLY A 63 0.75 8.42 -9.18
N ILE A 64 1.03 9.57 -8.55
CA ILE A 64 1.99 9.65 -7.44
C ILE A 64 1.44 8.94 -6.21
N VAL A 65 0.19 9.20 -5.85
CA VAL A 65 -0.45 8.53 -4.71
C VAL A 65 -0.48 7.02 -4.93
N ASN A 66 -0.86 6.60 -6.11
CA ASN A 66 -0.96 5.17 -6.44
C ASN A 66 0.40 4.47 -6.35
N ASN A 67 1.45 5.10 -6.87
CA ASN A 67 2.79 4.50 -6.79
C ASN A 67 3.31 4.42 -5.36
N MET A 68 3.16 5.48 -4.58
CA MET A 68 3.60 5.48 -3.19
C MET A 68 2.89 4.40 -2.40
N TRP A 69 1.57 4.32 -2.56
CA TRP A 69 0.77 3.33 -1.87
C TRP A 69 1.13 1.90 -2.31
N ASN A 70 1.25 1.68 -3.61
CA ASN A 70 1.51 0.33 -4.14
C ASN A 70 2.86 -0.23 -3.67
N VAL A 71 3.90 0.59 -3.62
CA VAL A 71 5.20 0.10 -3.16
C VAL A 71 5.17 -0.15 -1.66
N CYS A 72 4.58 0.75 -0.89
CA CYS A 72 4.45 0.55 0.56
C CYS A 72 3.63 -0.71 0.86
N SER A 73 2.51 -0.91 0.17
CA SER A 73 1.67 -2.08 0.39
C SER A 73 2.36 -3.36 -0.09
N SER A 74 3.08 -3.31 -1.20
CA SER A 74 3.83 -4.48 -1.69
C SER A 74 4.84 -4.95 -0.65
N MET A 75 5.58 -4.03 -0.05
CA MET A 75 6.53 -4.38 1.00
C MET A 75 5.83 -5.00 2.20
N SER A 76 4.76 -4.37 2.65
CA SER A 76 4.00 -4.83 3.81
C SER A 76 3.40 -6.22 3.57
N ILE A 77 2.80 -6.41 2.40
CA ILE A 77 2.16 -7.68 2.04
C ILE A 77 3.18 -8.80 1.90
N VAL A 78 4.36 -8.51 1.34
CA VAL A 78 5.44 -9.50 1.24
C VAL A 78 5.89 -9.93 2.63
N ILE A 79 6.04 -8.98 3.54
CA ILE A 79 6.45 -9.29 4.92
C ILE A 79 5.40 -10.16 5.61
N VAL A 80 4.12 -9.81 5.49
CA VAL A 80 3.03 -10.58 6.08
C VAL A 80 2.95 -11.98 5.45
N GLY A 81 3.09 -12.09 4.13
CA GLY A 81 3.10 -13.38 3.46
C GLY A 81 4.20 -14.28 3.96
N TYR A 82 5.40 -13.73 4.13
CA TYR A 82 6.53 -14.49 4.66
C TYR A 82 6.30 -14.93 6.10
N LEU A 83 5.86 -14.01 6.97
CA LEU A 83 5.73 -14.29 8.40
C LEU A 83 4.57 -15.20 8.73
N PHE A 84 3.41 -15.00 8.11
CA PHE A 84 2.19 -15.73 8.48
C PHE A 84 1.87 -16.91 7.58
N PHE A 85 2.28 -16.84 6.31
CA PHE A 85 1.95 -17.89 5.33
C PHE A 85 3.20 -18.60 4.80
N LYS A 86 4.37 -18.26 5.31
CA LYS A 86 5.65 -18.88 4.95
C LYS A 86 5.95 -18.80 3.45
N GLU A 87 5.48 -17.75 2.80
CA GLU A 87 5.76 -17.51 1.39
C GLU A 87 7.18 -16.98 1.24
N LYS A 88 7.86 -17.37 0.16
CA LYS A 88 9.22 -16.93 -0.11
C LYS A 88 9.30 -16.20 -1.45
N LEU A 89 10.14 -15.17 -1.51
CA LEU A 89 10.42 -14.48 -2.75
C LEU A 89 11.62 -15.10 -3.44
N SER A 90 11.54 -15.20 -4.77
CA SER A 90 12.71 -15.52 -5.58
C SER A 90 13.65 -14.31 -5.61
N THR A 91 14.90 -14.54 -6.05
CA THR A 91 15.87 -13.46 -6.19
C THR A 91 15.36 -12.38 -7.16
N VAL A 92 14.74 -12.79 -8.26
CA VAL A 92 14.20 -11.85 -9.25
C VAL A 92 13.06 -11.02 -8.64
N GLN A 93 12.18 -11.64 -7.88
CA GLN A 93 11.09 -10.93 -7.21
C GLN A 93 11.63 -9.93 -6.18
N LEU A 94 12.67 -10.31 -5.45
CA LEU A 94 13.31 -9.41 -4.48
C LEU A 94 13.92 -8.20 -5.17
N ILE A 95 14.60 -8.41 -6.30
CA ILE A 95 15.15 -7.31 -7.11
C ILE A 95 14.03 -6.37 -7.55
N GLY A 96 12.90 -6.92 -7.99
CA GLY A 96 11.73 -6.12 -8.37
C GLY A 96 11.21 -5.26 -7.24
N VAL A 97 11.13 -5.80 -6.04
CA VAL A 97 10.70 -5.04 -4.85
C VAL A 97 11.67 -3.89 -4.57
N ILE A 98 12.98 -4.15 -4.64
CA ILE A 98 14.00 -3.12 -4.41
C ILE A 98 13.90 -2.01 -5.44
N LEU A 99 13.73 -2.36 -6.72
CA LEU A 99 13.56 -1.36 -7.79
C LEU A 99 12.30 -0.52 -7.57
N GLY A 100 11.22 -1.13 -7.12
CA GLY A 100 10.00 -0.41 -6.78
C GLY A 100 10.21 0.60 -5.66
N ILE A 101 10.94 0.21 -4.62
CA ILE A 101 11.26 1.10 -3.50
C ILE A 101 12.08 2.29 -4.00
N LEU A 102 13.10 2.05 -4.83
CA LEU A 102 13.91 3.12 -5.39
C LEU A 102 13.08 4.08 -6.25
N GLY A 103 12.14 3.54 -7.03
CA GLY A 103 11.25 4.35 -7.86
C GLY A 103 10.39 5.28 -7.02
N VAL A 104 9.80 4.77 -5.94
CA VAL A 104 8.99 5.59 -5.03
C VAL A 104 9.84 6.61 -4.29
N ALA A 105 11.05 6.24 -3.90
CA ALA A 105 11.95 7.19 -3.24
C ALA A 105 12.25 8.38 -4.16
N LEU A 106 12.50 8.13 -5.45
CA LEU A 106 12.72 9.21 -6.41
C LEU A 106 11.48 10.10 -6.56
N MET A 107 10.31 9.51 -6.65
CA MET A 107 9.06 10.28 -6.74
C MET A 107 8.83 11.12 -5.49
N GLY A 108 9.13 10.54 -4.33
CA GLY A 108 8.99 11.25 -3.06
C GLY A 108 9.92 12.43 -2.93
N ILE A 109 11.17 12.26 -3.37
CA ILE A 109 12.17 13.33 -3.36
C ILE A 109 11.72 14.47 -4.27
N ASP A 110 11.31 14.15 -5.49
CA ASP A 110 10.83 15.17 -6.43
C ASP A 110 9.60 15.90 -5.88
N GLY A 111 8.65 15.15 -5.34
CA GLY A 111 7.44 15.73 -4.76
C GLY A 111 7.76 16.67 -3.61
N TYR A 112 8.67 16.28 -2.73
CA TYR A 112 9.08 17.12 -1.61
C TYR A 112 9.75 18.42 -2.10
N MET A 113 10.69 18.29 -3.04
CA MET A 113 11.41 19.46 -3.56
C MET A 113 10.52 20.42 -4.33
N ASN A 114 9.59 19.93 -5.11
CA ASN A 114 8.74 20.76 -5.95
C ASN A 114 7.54 21.33 -5.23
N HIS A 115 7.17 20.79 -4.07
CA HIS A 115 6.09 21.33 -3.24
C HIS A 115 6.61 22.31 -2.18
N LEU A 116 7.93 22.45 -2.09
CA LEU A 116 8.53 23.47 -1.25
C LEU A 116 8.51 24.82 -1.93
#